data_35988a9e1068aadb54b205f140620b12
#
_entry.id   35988a9e1068aadb54b205f140620b12
#
_cell.length_a   1.000
_cell.length_b   1.000
_cell.length_c   1.000
_cell.angle_alpha   90.00
_cell.angle_beta   90.00
_cell.angle_gamma   90.00
#
_symmetry.space_group_name_H-M   'P 1'
#
loop_
_entity.id
_entity.type
_entity.pdbx_description
1 polymer ?
#
loop_
_entity_poly.entity_id
_entity_poly.type
_entity_poly.pdbx_seq_one_letter_code
_entity_poly.pdbx_strand_id
1 'polypeptide(L)'
;SNVLVENSQLTNALGNCLSVDGGNVTVNSSTIAQFYPFDALRASALDFSGFTHPLVSFKMKNSIVTGYSEDEIMGLKPADGSENAFNYDFANCIIRTPEVDDKEKAHYTDVVFEDVKDTVNYGHKHFVLVDADMQRYDFHLRKESAAIDKANVQTSTKHDHDGRERGDKPDVGAYEYITNKE
;
A
#
# COMPACT_ATOMS: atom_id res chain seq x y z
N SER A 1 -13.93 16.55 1.32
CA SER A 1 -14.40 15.21 1.73
C SER A 1 -13.41 14.61 2.73
N ASN A 2 -13.89 13.76 3.63
CA ASN A 2 -13.07 12.95 4.53
C ASN A 2 -13.34 11.48 4.18
N VAL A 3 -12.29 10.73 3.89
CA VAL A 3 -12.38 9.30 3.54
C VAL A 3 -11.46 8.51 4.46
N LEU A 4 -11.96 7.41 4.98
CA LEU A 4 -11.19 6.44 5.74
C LEU A 4 -11.32 5.07 5.06
N VAL A 5 -10.18 4.47 4.75
CA VAL A 5 -10.05 3.11 4.22
C VAL A 5 -9.26 2.29 5.22
N GLU A 6 -9.86 1.28 5.80
CA GLU A 6 -9.21 0.41 6.78
C GLU A 6 -9.44 -1.06 6.46
N ASN A 7 -8.49 -1.90 6.82
CA ASN A 7 -8.55 -3.35 6.66
C ASN A 7 -9.07 -3.78 5.28
N SER A 8 -8.66 -3.08 4.24
CA SER A 8 -9.22 -3.24 2.91
C SER A 8 -8.20 -3.86 1.95
N GLN A 9 -8.71 -4.68 1.05
CA GLN A 9 -7.97 -5.23 -0.08
C GLN A 9 -8.44 -4.54 -1.36
N LEU A 10 -7.55 -3.76 -1.99
CA LEU A 10 -7.80 -3.05 -3.24
C LEU A 10 -6.81 -3.57 -4.28
N THR A 11 -7.29 -4.36 -5.23
CA THR A 11 -6.38 -5.13 -6.06
C THR A 11 -6.83 -5.27 -7.52
N ASN A 12 -5.86 -5.44 -8.42
CA ASN A 12 -6.03 -5.93 -9.79
C ASN A 12 -6.99 -5.09 -10.65
N ALA A 13 -6.79 -3.80 -10.71
CA ALA A 13 -7.54 -2.90 -11.60
C ALA A 13 -6.78 -2.59 -12.89
N LEU A 14 -7.48 -2.34 -13.99
CA LEU A 14 -6.88 -1.81 -15.22
C LEU A 14 -6.32 -0.40 -14.97
N GLY A 15 -7.06 0.45 -14.26
CA GLY A 15 -6.59 1.73 -13.73
C GLY A 15 -5.80 1.54 -12.44
N ASN A 16 -5.74 2.57 -11.61
CA ASN A 16 -5.18 2.47 -10.27
C ASN A 16 -6.09 1.64 -9.37
N CYS A 17 -5.51 0.88 -8.44
CA CYS A 17 -6.28 0.19 -7.41
C CYS A 17 -6.90 1.18 -6.41
N LEU A 18 -6.18 2.28 -6.16
CA LEU A 18 -6.68 3.44 -5.42
C LEU A 18 -6.19 4.72 -6.11
N SER A 19 -7.13 5.64 -6.42
CA SER A 19 -6.81 6.98 -6.89
C SER A 19 -7.43 8.03 -5.97
N VAL A 20 -6.61 8.98 -5.54
CA VAL A 20 -6.98 10.08 -4.62
C VAL A 20 -6.75 11.41 -5.30
N ASP A 21 -7.80 12.15 -5.65
CA ASP A 21 -7.70 13.51 -6.22
C ASP A 21 -8.22 14.54 -5.19
N GLY A 22 -7.31 15.00 -4.34
CA GLY A 22 -7.57 15.99 -3.30
C GLY A 22 -8.30 15.48 -2.06
N GLY A 23 -8.62 16.41 -1.15
CA GLY A 23 -9.38 16.14 0.08
C GLY A 23 -8.55 15.65 1.26
N ASN A 24 -9.22 14.99 2.20
CA ASN A 24 -8.61 14.34 3.37
C ASN A 24 -8.85 12.84 3.29
N VAL A 25 -7.79 12.07 3.16
CA VAL A 25 -7.87 10.60 3.02
C VAL A 25 -6.92 9.94 4.01
N THR A 26 -7.40 8.95 4.70
CA THR A 26 -6.56 8.06 5.52
C THR A 26 -6.75 6.63 5.06
N VAL A 27 -5.63 5.94 4.81
CA VAL A 27 -5.57 4.51 4.53
C VAL A 27 -4.82 3.85 5.68
N ASN A 28 -5.38 2.80 6.26
CA ASN A 28 -4.74 2.11 7.38
C ASN A 28 -4.94 0.60 7.30
N SER A 29 -3.88 -0.15 7.63
CA SER A 29 -3.92 -1.62 7.69
C SER A 29 -4.55 -2.25 6.44
N SER A 30 -4.15 -1.78 5.26
CA SER A 30 -4.76 -2.17 3.98
C SER A 30 -3.71 -2.70 2.99
N THR A 31 -4.14 -3.52 2.06
CA THR A 31 -3.32 -4.06 0.97
C THR A 31 -3.79 -3.49 -0.36
N ILE A 32 -2.90 -2.76 -1.04
CA ILE A 32 -3.12 -2.22 -2.38
C ILE A 32 -2.13 -2.93 -3.30
N ALA A 33 -2.63 -3.81 -4.18
CA ALA A 33 -1.76 -4.69 -4.95
C ALA A 33 -2.18 -4.78 -6.42
N GLN A 34 -1.26 -4.38 -7.31
CA GLN A 34 -1.52 -4.29 -8.75
C GLN A 34 -0.88 -5.45 -9.51
N PHE A 35 -1.62 -6.54 -9.61
CA PHE A 35 -1.22 -7.73 -10.37
C PHE A 35 -2.15 -7.99 -11.58
N TYR A 36 -2.78 -6.94 -12.13
CA TYR A 36 -3.62 -7.04 -13.31
C TYR A 36 -2.80 -7.50 -14.52
N PRO A 37 -3.12 -8.66 -15.14
CA PRO A 37 -2.23 -9.29 -16.11
C PRO A 37 -2.54 -8.94 -17.56
N PHE A 38 -3.73 -8.37 -17.85
CA PHE A 38 -4.27 -8.36 -19.22
C PHE A 38 -3.87 -7.14 -20.04
N ASP A 39 -3.24 -6.13 -19.45
CA ASP A 39 -2.81 -4.95 -20.18
C ASP A 39 -1.46 -4.46 -19.66
N ALA A 40 -0.51 -4.29 -20.57
CA ALA A 40 0.80 -3.70 -20.25
C ALA A 40 0.72 -2.20 -19.92
N LEU A 41 -0.40 -1.55 -20.26
CA LEU A 41 -0.66 -0.14 -19.95
C LEU A 41 -1.46 0.04 -18.64
N ARG A 42 -1.57 -1.00 -17.81
CA ARG A 42 -2.17 -0.86 -16.47
C ARG A 42 -1.51 0.28 -15.70
N ALA A 43 -2.32 0.98 -14.91
CA ALA A 43 -1.80 2.04 -14.04
C ALA A 43 -1.12 1.46 -12.78
N SER A 44 -0.44 2.31 -12.01
CA SER A 44 0.15 1.96 -10.72
C SER A 44 -0.89 1.54 -9.68
N ALA A 45 -0.49 0.88 -8.62
CA ALA A 45 -1.38 0.48 -7.55
C ALA A 45 -2.03 1.67 -6.87
N LEU A 46 -1.25 2.71 -6.58
CA LEU A 46 -1.68 3.92 -5.89
C LEU A 46 -1.35 5.18 -6.70
N ASP A 47 -2.34 6.04 -6.85
CA ASP A 47 -2.19 7.41 -7.36
C ASP A 47 -2.74 8.40 -6.31
N PHE A 48 -2.03 9.50 -6.07
CA PHE A 48 -2.52 10.60 -5.24
C PHE A 48 -2.14 11.95 -5.83
N SER A 49 -3.08 12.87 -5.88
CA SER A 49 -2.97 14.11 -6.64
C SER A 49 -3.44 15.32 -5.84
N GLY A 50 -2.66 16.41 -5.94
CA GLY A 50 -3.07 17.78 -5.58
C GLY A 50 -3.25 18.68 -6.80
N PHE A 51 -3.21 18.10 -8.01
CA PHE A 51 -3.18 18.88 -9.25
C PHE A 51 -4.50 19.60 -9.52
N THR A 52 -5.61 18.87 -9.51
CA THR A 52 -6.94 19.44 -9.78
C THR A 52 -7.57 20.01 -8.50
N HIS A 53 -7.48 19.28 -7.40
CA HIS A 53 -8.07 19.66 -6.12
C HIS A 53 -7.02 19.65 -5.01
N PRO A 54 -7.12 20.52 -3.99
CA PRO A 54 -6.16 20.53 -2.89
C PRO A 54 -6.13 19.17 -2.17
N LEU A 55 -4.98 18.52 -2.14
CA LEU A 55 -4.72 17.36 -1.29
C LEU A 55 -4.39 17.87 0.11
N VAL A 56 -5.43 18.09 0.91
CA VAL A 56 -5.30 18.69 2.23
C VAL A 56 -4.56 17.77 3.18
N SER A 57 -4.84 16.45 3.10
CA SER A 57 -4.10 15.42 3.83
C SER A 57 -4.32 14.05 3.19
N PHE A 58 -3.24 13.38 2.82
CA PHE A 58 -3.26 11.95 2.50
C PHE A 58 -2.33 11.23 3.48
N LYS A 59 -2.88 10.35 4.32
CA LYS A 59 -2.11 9.59 5.30
C LYS A 59 -2.29 8.11 5.05
N MET A 60 -1.19 7.39 4.89
CA MET A 60 -1.19 5.94 4.75
C MET A 60 -0.35 5.31 5.86
N LYS A 61 -0.91 4.31 6.55
CA LYS A 61 -0.27 3.66 7.68
C LYS A 61 -0.42 2.15 7.59
N ASN A 62 0.56 1.43 8.12
CA ASN A 62 0.50 -0.02 8.31
C ASN A 62 -0.01 -0.78 7.07
N SER A 63 0.32 -0.30 5.89
CA SER A 63 -0.28 -0.77 4.64
C SER A 63 0.78 -1.22 3.64
N ILE A 64 0.40 -2.15 2.75
CA ILE A 64 1.24 -2.62 1.64
C ILE A 64 0.78 -1.96 0.36
N VAL A 65 1.73 -1.42 -0.43
CA VAL A 65 1.54 -1.04 -1.83
C VAL A 65 2.55 -1.80 -2.67
N THR A 66 2.09 -2.69 -3.54
CA THR A 66 2.96 -3.56 -4.34
C THR A 66 2.31 -3.93 -5.68
N GLY A 67 3.07 -4.58 -6.55
CA GLY A 67 2.59 -5.00 -7.86
C GLY A 67 3.66 -5.53 -8.78
N TYR A 68 3.38 -5.53 -10.08
CA TYR A 68 4.34 -5.95 -11.11
C TYR A 68 5.31 -4.85 -11.53
N SER A 69 4.92 -3.57 -11.44
CA SER A 69 5.77 -2.47 -11.85
C SER A 69 6.91 -2.25 -10.85
N GLU A 70 8.00 -1.64 -11.28
CA GLU A 70 9.09 -1.25 -10.38
C GLU A 70 8.69 -0.09 -9.48
N ASP A 71 7.71 0.71 -9.93
CA ASP A 71 7.11 1.82 -9.19
C ASP A 71 5.57 1.68 -9.20
N GLU A 72 5.00 1.46 -8.05
CA GLU A 72 3.56 1.25 -7.86
C GLU A 72 2.87 2.43 -7.18
N ILE A 73 3.57 3.55 -6.99
CA ILE A 73 2.96 4.79 -6.52
C ILE A 73 3.20 5.95 -7.48
N MET A 74 2.22 6.83 -7.59
CA MET A 74 2.33 8.07 -8.36
C MET A 74 1.79 9.24 -7.55
N GLY A 75 2.64 10.21 -7.25
CA GLY A 75 2.27 11.47 -6.63
C GLY A 75 2.27 12.60 -7.66
N LEU A 76 1.12 13.20 -7.92
CA LEU A 76 0.99 14.33 -8.86
C LEU A 76 0.87 15.63 -8.12
N LYS A 77 1.97 16.40 -8.11
CA LYS A 77 2.04 17.72 -7.47
C LYS A 77 1.19 18.75 -8.21
N PRO A 78 0.72 19.81 -7.51
CA PRO A 78 0.10 20.97 -8.15
C PRO A 78 1.00 21.58 -9.21
N ALA A 79 0.40 22.25 -10.20
CA ALA A 79 1.16 23.04 -11.17
C ALA A 79 1.91 24.19 -10.47
N ASP A 80 3.02 24.63 -11.05
CA ASP A 80 3.80 25.76 -10.56
C ASP A 80 2.89 27.01 -10.43
N GLY A 81 2.95 27.66 -9.28
CA GLY A 81 2.10 28.81 -8.97
C GLY A 81 0.68 28.48 -8.51
N SER A 82 0.31 27.22 -8.41
CA SER A 82 -0.95 26.81 -7.79
C SER A 82 -0.89 26.97 -6.27
N GLU A 83 -2.03 27.39 -5.68
CA GLU A 83 -2.21 27.46 -4.22
C GLU A 83 -2.72 26.13 -3.62
N ASN A 84 -2.91 25.10 -4.42
CA ASN A 84 -3.38 23.80 -3.95
C ASN A 84 -2.40 23.19 -2.97
N ALA A 85 -2.90 22.74 -1.82
CA ALA A 85 -2.13 21.94 -0.89
C ALA A 85 -1.77 20.57 -1.51
N PHE A 86 -0.59 20.04 -1.13
CA PHE A 86 -0.14 18.70 -1.49
C PHE A 86 0.55 18.09 -0.27
N ASN A 87 -0.25 17.64 0.69
CA ASN A 87 0.23 17.09 1.95
C ASN A 87 -0.02 15.59 1.99
N TYR A 88 1.04 14.82 2.16
CA TYR A 88 0.95 13.37 2.27
C TYR A 88 2.00 12.83 3.24
N ASP A 89 1.69 11.70 3.90
CA ASP A 89 2.59 11.00 4.81
C ASP A 89 2.35 9.49 4.71
N PHE A 90 3.43 8.74 4.66
CA PHE A 90 3.45 7.28 4.77
C PHE A 90 4.16 6.87 6.05
N ALA A 91 3.56 5.99 6.84
CA ALA A 91 4.12 5.52 8.10
C ALA A 91 3.96 4.01 8.28
N ASN A 92 5.03 3.30 8.62
CA ASN A 92 5.02 1.86 8.85
C ASN A 92 4.42 1.07 7.67
N CYS A 93 4.75 1.47 6.46
CA CYS A 93 4.27 0.87 5.22
C CYS A 93 5.37 0.07 4.53
N ILE A 94 4.97 -0.87 3.68
CA ILE A 94 5.84 -1.51 2.70
C ILE A 94 5.40 -1.03 1.32
N ILE A 95 6.30 -0.41 0.57
CA ILE A 95 5.94 0.26 -0.68
C ILE A 95 6.91 -0.14 -1.80
N ARG A 96 6.34 -0.59 -2.91
CA ARG A 96 7.08 -0.87 -4.14
C ARG A 96 7.24 0.40 -4.95
N THR A 97 8.31 1.11 -4.69
CA THR A 97 8.75 2.32 -5.39
C THR A 97 10.25 2.47 -5.18
N PRO A 98 11.00 3.11 -6.08
CA PRO A 98 12.38 3.48 -5.82
C PRO A 98 12.52 4.29 -4.52
N GLU A 99 13.61 4.09 -3.80
CA GLU A 99 13.88 4.89 -2.59
C GLU A 99 13.89 6.38 -2.94
N VAL A 100 13.13 7.15 -2.17
CA VAL A 100 12.95 8.58 -2.40
C VAL A 100 14.20 9.38 -2.03
N ASP A 101 14.38 10.55 -2.65
CA ASP A 101 15.47 11.44 -2.34
C ASP A 101 15.34 12.09 -0.94
N ASP A 102 16.40 12.75 -0.48
CA ASP A 102 16.46 13.33 0.86
C ASP A 102 15.38 14.40 1.12
N LYS A 103 14.87 15.04 0.07
CA LYS A 103 13.83 16.07 0.22
C LYS A 103 12.46 15.49 0.51
N GLU A 104 12.20 14.31 -0.02
CA GLU A 104 10.92 13.61 0.15
C GLU A 104 10.91 12.70 1.40
N LYS A 105 12.09 12.38 1.98
CA LYS A 105 12.21 11.46 3.12
C LYS A 105 11.36 11.85 4.33
N ALA A 106 11.10 13.15 4.52
CA ALA A 106 10.26 13.62 5.63
C ALA A 106 8.81 13.10 5.58
N HIS A 107 8.36 12.66 4.40
CA HIS A 107 7.03 12.10 4.19
C HIS A 107 6.95 10.58 4.43
N TYR A 108 8.09 9.94 4.73
CA TYR A 108 8.19 8.48 4.85
C TYR A 108 8.81 8.10 6.21
N THR A 109 7.98 7.72 7.17
CA THR A 109 8.42 7.30 8.51
C THR A 109 8.33 5.79 8.65
N ASP A 110 9.44 5.13 8.98
CA ASP A 110 9.50 3.66 9.15
C ASP A 110 8.91 2.91 7.94
N VAL A 111 9.17 3.40 6.73
CA VAL A 111 8.74 2.79 5.47
C VAL A 111 9.84 1.87 4.95
N VAL A 112 9.43 0.68 4.52
CA VAL A 112 10.26 -0.25 3.79
C VAL A 112 10.00 -0.07 2.29
N PHE A 113 11.04 0.35 1.55
CA PHE A 113 11.00 0.35 0.10
C PHE A 113 11.36 -1.04 -0.42
N GLU A 114 10.48 -1.65 -1.22
CA GLU A 114 10.73 -2.97 -1.77
C GLU A 114 11.93 -2.97 -2.73
N ASP A 115 12.92 -3.84 -2.47
CA ASP A 115 13.94 -4.11 -3.45
C ASP A 115 13.37 -4.98 -4.59
N VAL A 116 13.22 -4.39 -5.77
CA VAL A 116 12.69 -5.09 -6.95
C VAL A 116 13.53 -6.30 -7.39
N LYS A 117 14.79 -6.37 -6.95
CA LYS A 117 15.69 -7.50 -7.20
C LYS A 117 15.49 -8.65 -6.21
N ASP A 118 14.88 -8.39 -5.06
CA ASP A 118 14.54 -9.43 -4.10
C ASP A 118 13.26 -10.14 -4.53
N THR A 119 13.44 -11.28 -5.16
CA THR A 119 12.33 -12.11 -5.65
C THR A 119 11.84 -13.13 -4.61
N VAL A 120 12.30 -13.03 -3.36
CA VAL A 120 11.95 -13.96 -2.26
C VAL A 120 10.97 -13.34 -1.27
N ASN A 121 11.16 -12.05 -0.93
CA ASN A 121 10.45 -11.41 0.19
C ASN A 121 9.38 -10.41 -0.25
N TYR A 122 9.46 -9.88 -1.48
CA TYR A 122 8.63 -8.76 -1.94
C TYR A 122 7.75 -9.09 -3.15
N GLY A 123 6.91 -8.14 -3.53
CA GLY A 123 5.98 -8.27 -4.63
C GLY A 123 4.94 -9.38 -4.36
N HIS A 124 4.70 -10.24 -5.34
CA HIS A 124 3.77 -11.35 -5.18
C HIS A 124 4.18 -12.34 -4.08
N LYS A 125 5.44 -12.30 -3.62
CA LYS A 125 5.96 -13.16 -2.55
C LYS A 125 5.50 -12.77 -1.15
N HIS A 126 4.85 -11.62 -0.96
CA HIS A 126 4.13 -11.34 0.27
C HIS A 126 2.96 -12.30 0.50
N PHE A 127 2.36 -12.83 -0.56
CA PHE A 127 1.04 -13.42 -0.55
C PHE A 127 1.05 -14.94 -0.77
N VAL A 128 0.04 -15.59 -0.25
CA VAL A 128 -0.16 -17.04 -0.38
C VAL A 128 -0.28 -17.45 -1.84
N LEU A 129 -1.04 -16.69 -2.64
CA LEU A 129 -1.23 -17.00 -4.06
C LEU A 129 -1.41 -15.73 -4.90
N VAL A 130 -0.60 -15.60 -5.93
CA VAL A 130 -0.81 -14.68 -7.05
C VAL A 130 -0.60 -15.46 -8.33
N ASP A 131 -1.68 -15.98 -8.91
CA ASP A 131 -1.70 -16.76 -10.15
C ASP A 131 -2.49 -15.96 -11.20
N ALA A 132 -1.76 -15.13 -11.94
CA ALA A 132 -2.34 -14.26 -12.93
C ALA A 132 -2.93 -15.00 -14.13
N ASP A 133 -2.35 -16.13 -14.53
CA ASP A 133 -2.80 -16.92 -15.67
C ASP A 133 -4.18 -17.54 -15.42
N MET A 134 -4.39 -18.02 -14.21
CA MET A 134 -5.65 -18.62 -13.79
C MET A 134 -6.58 -17.64 -13.07
N GLN A 135 -6.17 -16.38 -12.89
CA GLN A 135 -6.89 -15.34 -12.16
C GLN A 135 -7.29 -15.76 -10.74
N ARG A 136 -6.39 -16.45 -10.05
CA ARG A 136 -6.58 -16.88 -8.68
C ARG A 136 -5.66 -16.11 -7.76
N TYR A 137 -6.23 -15.51 -6.76
CA TYR A 137 -5.51 -14.65 -5.84
C TYR A 137 -5.90 -14.94 -4.39
N ASP A 138 -4.89 -15.03 -3.53
CA ASP A 138 -5.04 -15.07 -2.10
C ASP A 138 -4.01 -14.12 -1.49
N PHE A 139 -4.47 -12.97 -1.02
CA PHE A 139 -3.63 -11.90 -0.49
C PHE A 139 -3.35 -12.03 1.02
N HIS A 140 -3.65 -13.16 1.64
CA HIS A 140 -3.13 -13.46 2.97
C HIS A 140 -1.61 -13.55 2.93
N LEU A 141 -0.98 -13.18 4.05
CA LEU A 141 0.48 -13.22 4.13
C LEU A 141 1.00 -14.66 4.19
N ARG A 142 2.07 -14.91 3.46
CA ARG A 142 2.82 -16.15 3.56
C ARG A 142 3.94 -16.01 4.59
N LYS A 143 4.46 -17.15 5.07
CA LYS A 143 5.46 -17.27 6.14
C LYS A 143 6.70 -16.38 5.95
N GLU A 144 7.14 -16.17 4.72
CA GLU A 144 8.35 -15.41 4.40
C GLU A 144 8.08 -13.93 4.12
N SER A 145 6.82 -13.48 4.25
CA SER A 145 6.48 -12.08 3.97
C SER A 145 7.22 -11.13 4.89
N ALA A 146 7.82 -10.09 4.29
CA ALA A 146 8.45 -9.00 5.05
C ALA A 146 7.44 -8.15 5.84
N ALA A 147 6.14 -8.35 5.64
CA ALA A 147 5.07 -7.61 6.31
C ALA A 147 4.79 -8.10 7.75
N ILE A 148 5.23 -9.31 8.09
CA ILE A 148 4.95 -9.93 9.38
C ILE A 148 5.63 -9.17 10.52
N ASP A 149 4.86 -8.87 11.58
CA ASP A 149 5.32 -8.17 12.81
C ASP A 149 5.88 -6.74 12.54
N LYS A 150 5.46 -6.06 11.49
CA LYS A 150 6.04 -4.76 11.08
C LYS A 150 5.11 -3.56 11.21
N ALA A 151 3.83 -3.76 11.48
CA ALA A 151 2.93 -2.64 11.70
C ALA A 151 3.14 -2.01 13.10
N ASN A 152 2.77 -0.76 13.21
CA ASN A 152 2.80 -0.05 14.48
C ASN A 152 1.54 -0.36 15.29
N VAL A 153 1.69 -1.03 16.42
CA VAL A 153 0.59 -1.47 17.28
C VAL A 153 -0.30 -0.32 17.77
N GLN A 154 0.27 0.88 17.97
CA GLN A 154 -0.50 2.04 18.45
C GLN A 154 -1.40 2.67 17.39
N THR A 155 -1.11 2.44 16.11
CA THR A 155 -1.85 3.02 14.99
C THR A 155 -2.55 1.98 14.14
N SER A 156 -2.28 0.70 14.36
CA SER A 156 -2.95 -0.41 13.67
C SER A 156 -4.40 -0.52 14.09
N THR A 157 -5.22 -1.10 13.22
CA THR A 157 -6.61 -1.45 13.56
C THR A 157 -6.63 -2.62 14.54
N LYS A 158 -7.71 -2.74 15.32
CA LYS A 158 -7.82 -3.80 16.32
C LYS A 158 -8.00 -5.21 15.70
N HIS A 159 -8.65 -5.28 14.55
CA HIS A 159 -8.90 -6.52 13.83
C HIS A 159 -8.41 -6.39 12.39
N ASP A 160 -8.07 -7.50 11.78
CA ASP A 160 -7.73 -7.57 10.36
C ASP A 160 -8.97 -7.65 9.47
N HIS A 161 -8.76 -7.80 8.15
CA HIS A 161 -9.85 -7.90 7.18
C HIS A 161 -10.82 -9.07 7.45
N ASP A 162 -10.31 -10.17 7.99
CA ASP A 162 -11.10 -11.37 8.33
C ASP A 162 -11.74 -11.28 9.72
N GLY A 163 -11.50 -10.19 10.46
CA GLY A 163 -11.99 -10.02 11.82
C GLY A 163 -11.13 -10.68 12.89
N ARG A 164 -9.90 -11.11 12.55
CA ARG A 164 -8.95 -11.64 13.54
C ARG A 164 -8.35 -10.50 14.34
N GLU A 165 -8.19 -10.71 15.64
CA GLU A 165 -7.55 -9.72 16.50
C GLU A 165 -6.06 -9.60 16.15
N ARG A 166 -5.62 -8.36 15.92
CA ARG A 166 -4.21 -8.01 15.77
C ARG A 166 -3.57 -7.95 17.15
N GLY A 167 -2.56 -8.77 17.37
CA GLY A 167 -1.87 -8.84 18.66
C GLY A 167 -0.94 -7.67 18.94
N ASP A 168 0.03 -7.91 19.84
CA ASP A 168 1.03 -6.89 20.22
C ASP A 168 2.05 -6.60 19.11
N LYS A 169 2.12 -7.43 18.09
CA LYS A 169 2.97 -7.30 16.92
C LYS A 169 2.15 -7.47 15.65
N PRO A 170 1.37 -6.45 15.29
CA PRO A 170 0.50 -6.56 14.13
C PRO A 170 1.29 -6.59 12.82
N ASP A 171 0.70 -7.20 11.80
CA ASP A 171 1.26 -7.27 10.48
C ASP A 171 0.87 -6.05 9.63
N VAL A 172 1.73 -5.70 8.69
CA VAL A 172 1.44 -4.66 7.68
C VAL A 172 0.50 -5.24 6.62
N GLY A 173 -0.54 -4.47 6.26
CA GLY A 173 -1.52 -4.87 5.26
C GLY A 173 -2.88 -5.26 5.86
N ALA A 174 -3.73 -5.81 4.99
CA ALA A 174 -5.13 -6.11 5.34
C ALA A 174 -5.27 -7.34 6.26
N TYR A 175 -4.31 -8.25 6.26
CA TYR A 175 -4.42 -9.55 6.93
C TYR A 175 -3.29 -9.81 7.91
N GLU A 176 -3.62 -10.48 9.01
CA GLU A 176 -2.65 -11.10 9.92
C GLU A 176 -2.18 -12.45 9.37
N TYR A 177 -0.88 -12.70 9.48
CA TYR A 177 -0.31 -14.00 9.16
C TYR A 177 -0.84 -15.08 10.10
N ILE A 178 -1.27 -16.20 9.54
CA ILE A 178 -1.76 -17.32 10.31
C ILE A 178 -0.65 -18.38 10.38
N THR A 179 -0.11 -18.57 11.56
CA THR A 179 0.67 -19.78 11.84
C THR A 179 -0.30 -20.96 11.85
N ASN A 180 -0.36 -21.75 10.78
CA ASN A 180 -0.98 -23.06 10.88
C ASN A 180 -0.21 -23.82 11.96
N LYS A 181 -0.84 -24.03 13.11
CA LYS A 181 -0.36 -25.06 14.04
C LYS A 181 -0.63 -26.37 13.32
N GLU A 182 0.45 -26.99 12.80
CA GLU A 182 0.45 -28.41 12.42
C GLU A 182 -0.02 -29.29 13.57
#